data_e5497c72f32429df8296613ad6082872
#
_entry.id   e5497c72f32429df8296613ad6082872
#
_cell.length_a   1.000
_cell.length_b   1.000
_cell.length_c   1.000
_cell.angle_alpha   90.00
_cell.angle_beta   90.00
_cell.angle_gamma   90.00
#
_symmetry.space_group_name_H-M   'P 1'
#
loop_
_entity.id
_entity.type
_entity.pdbx_description
1 polymer ?
#
loop_
_entity_poly.entity_id
_entity_poly.type
_entity_poly.pdbx_seq_one_letter_code
_entity_poly.pdbx_strand_id
1 'polypeptide(L)'
;MKYFPIDKKLFIKNRANFCKRLKPNSLSIFNSNDEYLRSGDQTFPFKQNSDFFYLCGIDQEQSILILFPDCPNFLYREVLFLRQTNEHIAVWEGHKYSKEQARVASGIQSIFWLDEFWSILPGIINYSETIYLNTNENDRATHEVSSRDVRFMQHLKERYPLHEYKRSATILRELRARKLEIEISLIKMACKITGDAFDRVLRFVKPGVKEYEIEAEIIHEFIRQGATGHAYPPIIASGANANILHYNDNNQVCKGGDVILFDFAAEYANYNADLSRSIPVSGRFTKRQKEVYNAVLYVFKQARAMLVQGTVWNEYQDEVGKIMSDQLIQLGLLSKVDVERQHPARPLYKKYFMHGTSHHLGLDVHDFASRYRPFEAGNILTCEPGIYIKEEGLGIRLENDILITKEGNVDLMASIPIEAEEIEDLMNS
;
A
#
# COMPACT_ATOMS: atom_id res chain seq x y z
N MET A 1 10.76 1.09 17.23
CA MET A 1 9.72 0.43 16.39
C MET A 1 8.55 0.05 17.28
N LYS A 2 7.32 0.20 16.82
CA LYS A 2 6.11 -0.20 17.56
C LYS A 2 5.70 -1.65 17.29
N TYR A 3 6.10 -2.19 16.16
CA TYR A 3 5.80 -3.57 15.74
C TYR A 3 6.85 -4.59 16.24
N PHE A 4 6.48 -5.86 16.25
CA PHE A 4 7.40 -6.93 16.62
C PHE A 4 8.50 -7.13 15.56
N PRO A 5 9.73 -7.54 15.98
CA PRO A 5 10.81 -7.80 15.03
C PRO A 5 10.39 -8.79 13.95
N ILE A 6 10.68 -8.43 12.70
CA ILE A 6 10.43 -9.30 11.54
C ILE A 6 11.55 -10.33 11.45
N ASP A 7 11.21 -11.59 11.13
CA ASP A 7 12.24 -12.63 10.88
C ASP A 7 13.13 -12.21 9.70
N LYS A 8 14.41 -12.04 9.97
CA LYS A 8 15.43 -11.68 8.97
C LYS A 8 15.50 -12.61 7.75
N LYS A 9 14.96 -13.84 7.87
CA LYS A 9 14.84 -14.78 6.75
C LYS A 9 14.09 -14.17 5.56
N LEU A 10 13.12 -13.28 5.81
CA LEU A 10 12.44 -12.53 4.77
C LEU A 10 13.44 -11.74 3.93
N PHE A 11 14.21 -10.89 4.57
CA PHE A 11 15.14 -9.98 3.89
C PHE A 11 16.29 -10.72 3.21
N ILE A 12 16.82 -11.77 3.84
CA ILE A 12 17.82 -12.66 3.22
C ILE A 12 17.26 -13.29 1.94
N LYS A 13 16.01 -13.79 1.99
CA LYS A 13 15.36 -14.39 0.82
C LYS A 13 15.09 -13.37 -0.29
N ASN A 14 14.65 -12.17 0.08
CA ASN A 14 14.38 -11.09 -0.88
C ASN A 14 15.66 -10.66 -1.60
N ARG A 15 16.78 -10.46 -0.88
CA ARG A 15 18.08 -10.16 -1.49
C ARG A 15 18.56 -11.29 -2.38
N ALA A 16 18.47 -12.54 -1.93
CA ALA A 16 18.86 -13.69 -2.75
C ALA A 16 18.04 -13.78 -4.04
N ASN A 17 16.73 -13.51 -3.98
CA ASN A 17 15.87 -13.51 -5.17
C ASN A 17 16.20 -12.33 -6.11
N PHE A 18 16.54 -11.16 -5.58
CA PHE A 18 16.96 -10.00 -6.35
C PHE A 18 18.31 -10.26 -7.04
N CYS A 19 19.32 -10.71 -6.29
CA CYS A 19 20.66 -10.97 -6.80
C CYS A 19 20.69 -12.01 -7.94
N LYS A 20 19.82 -13.04 -7.89
CA LYS A 20 19.68 -14.05 -8.97
C LYS A 20 19.21 -13.47 -10.30
N ARG A 21 18.65 -12.27 -10.32
CA ARG A 21 18.13 -11.61 -11.53
C ARG A 21 19.05 -10.53 -12.08
N LEU A 22 20.14 -10.26 -11.38
CA LEU A 22 21.15 -9.34 -11.85
C LEU A 22 21.94 -9.95 -13.02
N LYS A 23 22.45 -9.10 -13.90
CA LYS A 23 23.48 -9.51 -14.85
C LYS A 23 24.77 -9.88 -14.11
N PRO A 24 25.62 -10.74 -14.67
CA PRO A 24 26.96 -10.96 -14.11
C PRO A 24 27.71 -9.64 -13.90
N ASN A 25 28.58 -9.60 -12.92
CA ASN A 25 29.39 -8.43 -12.56
C ASN A 25 28.58 -7.15 -12.31
N SER A 26 27.38 -7.29 -11.74
CA SER A 26 26.49 -6.17 -11.45
C SER A 26 26.49 -5.77 -9.99
N LEU A 27 26.65 -4.48 -9.76
CA LEU A 27 26.50 -3.79 -8.49
C LEU A 27 25.10 -3.16 -8.42
N SER A 28 24.44 -3.27 -7.29
CA SER A 28 23.16 -2.56 -7.03
C SER A 28 23.29 -1.70 -5.79
N ILE A 29 22.77 -0.46 -5.85
CA ILE A 29 22.82 0.48 -4.73
C ILE A 29 21.41 0.99 -4.46
N PHE A 30 21.00 0.93 -3.19
CA PHE A 30 19.70 1.40 -2.70
C PHE A 30 19.91 2.38 -1.56
N ASN A 31 19.12 3.45 -1.55
CA ASN A 31 19.14 4.44 -0.48
C ASN A 31 17.87 4.34 0.37
N SER A 32 17.99 4.65 1.67
CA SER A 32 16.83 5.01 2.49
C SER A 32 16.20 6.31 1.97
N ASN A 33 14.96 6.59 2.36
CA ASN A 33 14.37 7.89 2.11
C ASN A 33 15.07 9.02 2.90
N ASP A 34 14.75 10.26 2.54
CA ASP A 34 15.09 11.45 3.32
C ASP A 34 14.12 11.63 4.49
N GLU A 35 14.55 12.38 5.50
CA GLU A 35 13.66 13.07 6.42
C GLU A 35 13.24 14.39 5.79
N TYR A 36 11.96 14.56 5.48
CA TYR A 36 11.45 15.80 4.87
C TYR A 36 11.08 16.82 5.93
N LEU A 37 11.54 18.06 5.73
CA LEU A 37 11.18 19.19 6.60
C LEU A 37 9.68 19.48 6.53
N ARG A 38 9.06 19.60 7.70
CA ARG A 38 7.67 20.01 7.87
C ARG A 38 7.59 21.50 8.15
N SER A 39 8.40 21.99 9.12
CA SER A 39 8.46 23.40 9.50
C SER A 39 9.69 23.67 10.37
N GLY A 40 10.43 24.73 10.11
CA GLY A 40 11.62 25.10 10.89
C GLY A 40 12.63 23.95 10.96
N ASP A 41 12.84 23.41 12.15
CA ASP A 41 13.70 22.26 12.44
C ASP A 41 12.92 20.93 12.58
N GLN A 42 11.60 20.95 12.41
CA GLN A 42 10.75 19.76 12.54
C GLN A 42 10.58 19.02 11.22
N THR A 43 10.62 17.70 11.25
CA THR A 43 10.41 16.83 10.08
C THR A 43 9.03 16.20 10.12
N PHE A 44 8.57 15.76 8.94
CA PHE A 44 7.47 14.79 8.87
C PHE A 44 7.91 13.46 9.49
N PRO A 45 6.95 12.62 9.98
CA PRO A 45 7.27 11.26 10.38
C PRO A 45 8.04 10.54 9.26
N PHE A 46 9.15 9.90 9.63
CA PHE A 46 9.96 9.18 8.66
C PHE A 46 9.20 7.96 8.11
N LYS A 47 9.21 7.82 6.80
CA LYS A 47 8.74 6.62 6.09
C LYS A 47 9.86 6.08 5.24
N GLN A 48 10.18 4.80 5.44
CA GLN A 48 11.26 4.15 4.70
C GLN A 48 10.92 3.97 3.23
N ASN A 49 11.95 4.00 2.37
CA ASN A 49 11.84 3.58 0.96
C ASN A 49 11.45 2.10 0.91
N SER A 50 10.35 1.79 0.23
CA SER A 50 9.76 0.45 0.22
C SER A 50 10.70 -0.61 -0.35
N ASP A 51 11.48 -0.29 -1.39
CA ASP A 51 12.44 -1.21 -2.00
C ASP A 51 13.65 -1.45 -1.11
N PHE A 52 14.15 -0.39 -0.46
CA PHE A 52 15.21 -0.50 0.52
C PHE A 52 14.77 -1.37 1.70
N PHE A 53 13.57 -1.11 2.24
CA PHE A 53 13.01 -1.91 3.33
C PHE A 53 12.80 -3.37 2.92
N TYR A 54 12.23 -3.62 1.74
CA TYR A 54 12.03 -4.96 1.17
C TYR A 54 13.32 -5.79 1.16
N LEU A 55 14.46 -5.14 0.89
CA LEU A 55 15.74 -5.81 0.76
C LEU A 55 16.47 -5.99 2.11
N CYS A 56 16.30 -5.10 3.09
CA CYS A 56 17.13 -5.16 4.30
C CYS A 56 16.36 -5.07 5.64
N GLY A 57 15.11 -4.62 5.65
CA GLY A 57 14.33 -4.48 6.88
C GLY A 57 14.80 -3.40 7.84
N ILE A 58 15.64 -2.49 7.37
CA ILE A 58 16.14 -1.36 8.17
C ILE A 58 15.21 -0.18 8.00
N ASP A 59 14.56 0.21 9.09
CA ASP A 59 13.61 1.31 9.15
C ASP A 59 14.28 2.53 9.81
N GLN A 60 15.24 3.11 9.11
CA GLN A 60 16.06 4.22 9.55
C GLN A 60 16.52 5.06 8.35
N GLU A 61 16.55 6.35 8.54
CA GLU A 61 17.07 7.32 7.59
C GLU A 61 18.60 7.18 7.38
N GLN A 62 19.13 7.86 6.39
CA GLN A 62 20.58 7.98 6.12
C GLN A 62 21.29 6.61 6.09
N SER A 63 20.70 5.69 5.34
CA SER A 63 21.24 4.34 5.16
C SER A 63 21.43 4.04 3.67
N ILE A 64 22.41 3.21 3.33
CA ILE A 64 22.69 2.75 1.95
C ILE A 64 22.94 1.25 1.98
N LEU A 65 22.32 0.51 1.05
CA LEU A 65 22.54 -0.91 0.84
C LEU A 65 23.29 -1.12 -0.50
N ILE A 66 24.37 -1.89 -0.47
CA ILE A 66 25.06 -2.40 -1.65
C ILE A 66 24.86 -3.90 -1.76
N LEU A 67 24.54 -4.37 -2.99
CA LEU A 67 24.47 -5.78 -3.35
C LEU A 67 25.34 -6.02 -4.58
N PHE A 68 26.38 -6.84 -4.45
CA PHE A 68 27.28 -7.22 -5.53
C PHE A 68 27.69 -8.70 -5.41
N PRO A 69 26.82 -9.64 -5.86
CA PRO A 69 27.00 -11.07 -5.64
C PRO A 69 28.32 -11.61 -6.19
N ASP A 70 28.82 -11.05 -7.29
CA ASP A 70 30.04 -11.47 -7.95
C ASP A 70 31.32 -10.74 -7.44
N CYS A 71 31.19 -9.92 -6.39
CA CYS A 71 32.33 -9.20 -5.84
C CYS A 71 33.45 -10.18 -5.44
N PRO A 72 34.70 -9.98 -5.93
CA PRO A 72 35.82 -10.84 -5.58
C PRO A 72 36.09 -10.89 -4.07
N ASN A 73 35.90 -9.75 -3.39
CA ASN A 73 35.97 -9.70 -1.94
C ASN A 73 34.58 -10.02 -1.36
N PHE A 74 34.46 -11.18 -0.72
CA PHE A 74 33.19 -11.65 -0.14
C PHE A 74 32.61 -10.71 0.90
N LEU A 75 33.43 -9.90 1.57
CA LEU A 75 32.95 -8.89 2.54
C LEU A 75 32.13 -7.79 1.88
N TYR A 76 32.26 -7.61 0.57
CA TYR A 76 31.56 -6.55 -0.18
C TYR A 76 30.40 -7.09 -1.04
N ARG A 77 30.00 -8.35 -0.87
CA ARG A 77 28.86 -8.91 -1.62
C ARG A 77 27.51 -8.40 -1.15
N GLU A 78 27.36 -8.19 0.16
CA GLU A 78 26.22 -7.53 0.79
C GLU A 78 26.76 -6.56 1.84
N VAL A 79 26.56 -5.26 1.64
CA VAL A 79 27.08 -4.22 2.55
C VAL A 79 25.98 -3.25 2.91
N LEU A 80 25.86 -2.96 4.19
CA LEU A 80 24.96 -1.95 4.70
C LEU A 80 25.74 -0.81 5.34
N PHE A 81 25.45 0.41 4.93
CA PHE A 81 25.96 1.63 5.53
C PHE A 81 24.87 2.29 6.36
N LEU A 82 25.19 2.65 7.61
CA LEU A 82 24.25 3.25 8.55
C LEU A 82 24.79 4.58 9.05
N ARG A 83 23.88 5.50 9.36
CA ARG A 83 24.22 6.68 10.13
C ARG A 83 24.92 6.29 11.42
N GLN A 84 26.06 6.90 11.69
CA GLN A 84 26.81 6.66 12.93
C GLN A 84 25.96 7.04 14.15
N THR A 85 26.00 6.21 15.16
CA THR A 85 25.39 6.48 16.46
C THR A 85 26.37 6.17 17.60
N ASN A 86 26.20 6.87 18.70
CA ASN A 86 26.89 6.65 19.97
C ASN A 86 25.98 7.12 21.13
N GLU A 87 26.40 6.92 22.37
CA GLU A 87 25.61 7.29 23.55
C GLU A 87 25.23 8.78 23.58
N HIS A 88 26.14 9.67 23.15
CA HIS A 88 25.87 11.11 23.08
C HIS A 88 24.79 11.45 22.04
N ILE A 89 24.90 10.90 20.83
CA ILE A 89 23.90 11.08 19.77
C ILE A 89 22.54 10.54 20.21
N ALA A 90 22.52 9.36 20.85
CA ALA A 90 21.29 8.73 21.29
C ALA A 90 20.50 9.55 22.32
N VAL A 91 21.17 10.37 23.13
CA VAL A 91 20.51 11.31 24.06
C VAL A 91 19.69 12.36 23.35
N TRP A 92 20.15 12.85 22.18
CA TRP A 92 19.50 13.92 21.44
C TRP A 92 18.54 13.45 20.35
N GLU A 93 18.89 12.35 19.67
CA GLU A 93 18.23 11.90 18.46
C GLU A 93 17.42 10.61 18.67
N GLY A 94 17.42 10.06 19.88
CA GLY A 94 16.77 8.81 20.19
C GLY A 94 17.52 7.58 19.67
N HIS A 95 16.83 6.45 19.61
CA HIS A 95 17.42 5.17 19.24
C HIS A 95 17.72 5.11 17.73
N LYS A 96 18.97 4.78 17.39
CA LYS A 96 19.44 4.41 16.05
C LYS A 96 20.06 3.02 16.09
N TYR A 97 20.04 2.29 14.97
CA TYR A 97 20.64 0.96 14.90
C TYR A 97 22.13 0.99 15.18
N SER A 98 22.58 0.19 16.15
CA SER A 98 23.99 -0.22 16.20
C SER A 98 24.29 -1.21 15.07
N LYS A 99 25.59 -1.41 14.77
CA LYS A 99 25.99 -2.41 13.76
C LYS A 99 25.47 -3.81 14.11
N GLU A 100 25.47 -4.17 15.39
CA GLU A 100 24.98 -5.50 15.85
C GLU A 100 23.45 -5.61 15.69
N GLN A 101 22.69 -4.63 16.11
CA GLN A 101 21.24 -4.62 15.93
C GLN A 101 20.84 -4.70 14.44
N ALA A 102 21.58 -4.02 13.57
CA ALA A 102 21.33 -4.09 12.15
C ALA A 102 21.67 -5.45 11.56
N ARG A 103 22.72 -6.16 12.05
CA ARG A 103 23.00 -7.56 11.68
C ARG A 103 21.86 -8.49 12.06
N VAL A 104 21.33 -8.31 13.27
CA VAL A 104 20.20 -9.11 13.76
C VAL A 104 18.95 -8.86 12.90
N ALA A 105 18.65 -7.60 12.59
CA ALA A 105 17.46 -7.22 11.82
C ALA A 105 17.55 -7.62 10.34
N SER A 106 18.68 -7.36 9.67
CA SER A 106 18.82 -7.54 8.22
C SER A 106 19.42 -8.88 7.81
N GLY A 107 20.22 -9.51 8.68
CA GLY A 107 21.05 -10.67 8.36
C GLY A 107 22.34 -10.33 7.61
N ILE A 108 22.60 -9.06 7.29
CA ILE A 108 23.82 -8.59 6.61
C ILE A 108 24.97 -8.56 7.62
N GLN A 109 26.13 -9.10 7.25
CA GLN A 109 27.28 -9.18 8.15
C GLN A 109 28.21 -7.96 8.04
N SER A 110 28.41 -7.45 6.81
CA SER A 110 29.28 -6.30 6.56
C SER A 110 28.52 -5.00 6.74
N ILE A 111 28.74 -4.34 7.87
CA ILE A 111 28.08 -3.08 8.22
C ILE A 111 29.14 -2.02 8.53
N PHE A 112 29.06 -0.90 7.86
CA PHE A 112 29.92 0.26 7.99
C PHE A 112 29.11 1.49 8.39
N TRP A 113 29.80 2.55 8.82
CA TRP A 113 29.17 3.83 9.03
C TRP A 113 29.04 4.59 7.70
N LEU A 114 28.05 5.43 7.57
CA LEU A 114 27.71 6.12 6.32
C LEU A 114 28.84 7.07 5.84
N ASP A 115 29.57 7.67 6.74
CA ASP A 115 30.73 8.53 6.44
C ASP A 115 31.87 7.78 5.76
N GLU A 116 31.97 6.44 5.95
CA GLU A 116 32.93 5.57 5.29
C GLU A 116 32.53 5.24 3.82
N PHE A 117 31.30 5.55 3.39
CA PHE A 117 30.74 5.09 2.08
C PHE A 117 31.61 5.48 0.89
N TRP A 118 31.94 6.77 0.77
CA TRP A 118 32.72 7.26 -0.39
C TRP A 118 34.19 6.84 -0.39
N SER A 119 34.72 6.41 0.74
CA SER A 119 36.08 5.84 0.83
C SER A 119 36.12 4.35 0.49
N ILE A 120 35.02 3.61 0.79
CA ILE A 120 34.90 2.18 0.53
C ILE A 120 34.41 1.90 -0.91
N LEU A 121 33.48 2.71 -1.42
CA LEU A 121 32.86 2.50 -2.73
C LEU A 121 33.85 2.28 -3.89
N PRO A 122 34.96 3.01 -4.05
CA PRO A 122 35.94 2.77 -5.13
C PRO A 122 36.47 1.35 -5.15
N GLY A 123 36.70 0.76 -3.96
CA GLY A 123 37.17 -0.64 -3.82
C GLY A 123 36.13 -1.69 -4.20
N ILE A 124 34.87 -1.29 -4.44
CA ILE A 124 33.76 -2.15 -4.85
C ILE A 124 33.41 -1.89 -6.32
N ILE A 125 33.12 -0.64 -6.65
CA ILE A 125 32.53 -0.23 -7.94
C ILE A 125 33.47 -0.51 -9.12
N ASN A 126 34.80 -0.40 -8.91
CA ASN A 126 35.79 -0.64 -9.94
C ASN A 126 35.84 -2.10 -10.45
N TYR A 127 35.19 -3.03 -9.75
CA TYR A 127 35.06 -4.43 -10.17
C TYR A 127 33.72 -4.72 -10.85
N SER A 128 32.83 -3.74 -10.92
CA SER A 128 31.52 -3.91 -11.57
C SER A 128 31.51 -3.33 -12.97
N GLU A 129 30.72 -3.94 -13.86
CA GLU A 129 30.48 -3.45 -15.22
C GLU A 129 29.12 -2.71 -15.29
N THR A 130 28.13 -3.24 -14.63
CA THR A 130 26.76 -2.71 -14.61
C THR A 130 26.38 -2.26 -13.23
N ILE A 131 25.78 -1.08 -13.12
CA ILE A 131 25.25 -0.53 -11.87
C ILE A 131 23.73 -0.44 -11.96
N TYR A 132 23.04 -1.17 -11.08
CA TYR A 132 21.59 -1.05 -10.89
C TYR A 132 21.29 0.02 -9.84
N LEU A 133 20.50 1.01 -10.23
CA LEU A 133 20.04 2.09 -9.37
C LEU A 133 18.53 2.05 -9.23
N ASN A 134 18.05 2.57 -8.10
CA ASN A 134 16.64 2.66 -7.81
C ASN A 134 16.11 4.06 -8.09
N THR A 135 14.85 4.13 -8.50
CA THR A 135 14.05 5.36 -8.56
C THR A 135 12.59 4.98 -8.38
N ASN A 136 11.78 5.89 -7.85
CA ASN A 136 10.33 5.67 -7.80
C ASN A 136 9.77 5.75 -9.23
N GLU A 137 9.24 4.66 -9.74
CA GLU A 137 8.67 4.52 -11.08
C GLU A 137 7.14 4.31 -11.02
N ASN A 138 6.48 4.73 -9.94
CA ASN A 138 5.03 4.69 -9.86
C ASN A 138 4.42 5.73 -10.81
N ASP A 139 3.48 5.31 -11.66
CA ASP A 139 2.83 6.15 -12.68
C ASP A 139 2.11 7.36 -12.09
N ARG A 140 1.74 7.30 -10.81
CA ARG A 140 1.04 8.37 -10.07
C ARG A 140 1.99 9.26 -9.28
N ALA A 141 3.31 8.95 -9.24
CA ALA A 141 4.27 9.73 -8.50
C ALA A 141 4.51 11.08 -9.16
N THR A 142 4.56 12.15 -8.37
CA THR A 142 5.06 13.45 -8.80
C THR A 142 6.55 13.54 -8.55
N HIS A 143 7.29 14.20 -9.43
CA HIS A 143 8.75 14.33 -9.36
C HIS A 143 9.21 15.79 -9.14
N GLU A 144 8.33 16.65 -8.62
CA GLU A 144 8.66 18.07 -8.35
C GLU A 144 9.79 18.21 -7.34
N VAL A 145 9.79 17.36 -6.30
CA VAL A 145 10.88 17.32 -5.32
C VAL A 145 11.76 16.11 -5.64
N SER A 146 13.05 16.40 -5.94
CA SER A 146 14.02 15.35 -6.26
C SER A 146 14.25 14.43 -5.06
N SER A 147 13.98 13.13 -5.19
CA SER A 147 14.22 12.13 -4.15
C SER A 147 15.71 11.91 -3.92
N ARG A 148 16.06 11.30 -2.78
CA ARG A 148 17.45 10.91 -2.48
C ARG A 148 18.04 10.00 -3.54
N ASP A 149 17.28 9.02 -4.03
CA ASP A 149 17.72 8.12 -5.10
C ASP A 149 18.07 8.87 -6.39
N VAL A 150 17.26 9.87 -6.78
CA VAL A 150 17.52 10.68 -7.99
C VAL A 150 18.78 11.52 -7.83
N ARG A 151 18.94 12.20 -6.68
CA ARG A 151 20.16 12.99 -6.41
C ARG A 151 21.42 12.10 -6.33
N PHE A 152 21.30 10.93 -5.70
CA PHE A 152 22.39 9.96 -5.62
C PHE A 152 22.77 9.42 -7.01
N MET A 153 21.77 9.07 -7.83
CA MET A 153 21.98 8.63 -9.21
C MET A 153 22.73 9.67 -10.04
N GLN A 154 22.35 10.94 -9.94
CA GLN A 154 23.00 12.03 -10.67
C GLN A 154 24.48 12.14 -10.25
N HIS A 155 24.76 12.20 -8.94
CA HIS A 155 26.10 12.29 -8.41
C HIS A 155 26.98 11.06 -8.77
N LEU A 156 26.41 9.86 -8.72
CA LEU A 156 27.12 8.63 -9.06
C LEU A 156 27.48 8.59 -10.56
N LYS A 157 26.56 8.97 -11.45
CA LYS A 157 26.80 9.01 -12.90
C LYS A 157 27.87 10.04 -13.29
N GLU A 158 27.89 11.20 -12.60
CA GLU A 158 28.92 12.21 -12.79
C GLU A 158 30.31 11.66 -12.41
N ARG A 159 30.39 10.92 -11.30
CA ARG A 159 31.66 10.37 -10.77
C ARG A 159 32.16 9.11 -11.50
N TYR A 160 31.25 8.30 -12.02
CA TYR A 160 31.55 7.03 -12.69
C TYR A 160 30.86 6.92 -14.07
N PRO A 161 31.16 7.81 -15.03
CA PRO A 161 30.40 7.95 -16.27
C PRO A 161 30.54 6.78 -17.26
N LEU A 162 31.53 5.91 -17.08
CA LEU A 162 31.84 4.84 -18.03
C LEU A 162 31.17 3.49 -17.70
N HIS A 163 30.41 3.39 -16.59
CA HIS A 163 29.66 2.18 -16.26
C HIS A 163 28.34 2.09 -17.04
N GLU A 164 27.85 0.88 -17.29
CA GLU A 164 26.48 0.65 -17.75
C GLU A 164 25.50 0.87 -16.58
N TYR A 165 24.46 1.69 -16.77
CA TYR A 165 23.45 1.94 -15.76
C TYR A 165 22.12 1.26 -16.09
N LYS A 166 21.51 0.58 -15.11
CA LYS A 166 20.22 -0.12 -15.23
C LYS A 166 19.27 0.24 -14.10
N ARG A 167 17.99 0.00 -14.35
CA ARG A 167 16.89 0.21 -13.42
C ARG A 167 16.67 -1.06 -12.57
N SER A 168 16.69 -0.95 -11.26
CA SER A 168 16.32 -2.05 -10.33
C SER A 168 14.82 -2.28 -10.27
N ALA A 169 14.01 -1.25 -10.56
CA ALA A 169 12.56 -1.29 -10.47
C ALA A 169 11.91 -2.42 -11.29
N THR A 170 12.47 -2.78 -12.47
CA THR A 170 11.94 -3.89 -13.29
C THR A 170 12.02 -5.24 -12.59
N ILE A 171 13.07 -5.47 -11.78
CA ILE A 171 13.26 -6.69 -11.00
C ILE A 171 12.36 -6.65 -9.75
N LEU A 172 12.38 -5.53 -9.02
CA LEU A 172 11.64 -5.37 -7.76
C LEU A 172 10.13 -5.43 -7.97
N ARG A 173 9.62 -4.86 -9.06
CA ARG A 173 8.21 -4.94 -9.45
C ARG A 173 7.69 -6.38 -9.50
N GLU A 174 8.47 -7.28 -10.10
CA GLU A 174 8.09 -8.69 -10.21
C GLU A 174 8.23 -9.44 -8.88
N LEU A 175 9.23 -9.10 -8.08
CA LEU A 175 9.46 -9.75 -6.79
C LEU A 175 8.43 -9.31 -5.76
N ARG A 176 8.15 -8.01 -5.66
CA ARG A 176 7.19 -7.44 -4.70
C ARG A 176 5.74 -7.80 -5.04
N ALA A 177 5.43 -8.05 -6.32
CA ALA A 177 4.09 -8.48 -6.72
C ALA A 177 3.68 -9.79 -6.02
N ARG A 178 4.61 -10.72 -5.77
CA ARG A 178 4.36 -12.02 -5.14
C ARG A 178 4.86 -12.02 -3.70
N LYS A 179 3.95 -11.97 -2.75
CA LYS A 179 4.24 -11.92 -1.33
C LYS A 179 4.71 -13.29 -0.80
N LEU A 180 5.73 -13.28 0.03
CA LEU A 180 6.16 -14.43 0.80
C LEU A 180 5.27 -14.59 2.05
N GLU A 181 5.25 -15.77 2.67
CA GLU A 181 4.39 -16.06 3.83
C GLU A 181 4.55 -15.07 4.99
N ILE A 182 5.78 -14.59 5.22
CA ILE A 182 6.03 -13.59 6.27
C ILE A 182 5.38 -12.26 5.90
N GLU A 183 5.46 -11.81 4.63
CA GLU A 183 4.79 -10.59 4.15
C GLU A 183 3.27 -10.70 4.27
N ILE A 184 2.71 -11.86 3.86
CA ILE A 184 1.28 -12.14 4.01
C ILE A 184 0.85 -12.07 5.47
N SER A 185 1.66 -12.56 6.40
CA SER A 185 1.38 -12.50 7.84
C SER A 185 1.37 -11.06 8.37
N LEU A 186 2.25 -10.19 7.86
CA LEU A 186 2.30 -8.77 8.23
C LEU A 186 1.09 -8.00 7.68
N ILE A 187 0.70 -8.27 6.43
CA ILE A 187 -0.51 -7.69 5.83
C ILE A 187 -1.77 -8.16 6.59
N LYS A 188 -1.87 -9.44 6.94
CA LYS A 188 -2.97 -9.95 7.78
C LYS A 188 -3.05 -9.22 9.13
N MET A 189 -1.92 -8.86 9.73
CA MET A 189 -1.92 -8.08 10.97
C MET A 189 -2.45 -6.65 10.71
N ALA A 190 -2.05 -6.00 9.62
CA ALA A 190 -2.59 -4.70 9.23
C ALA A 190 -4.11 -4.78 8.99
N CYS A 191 -4.60 -5.81 8.28
CA CYS A 191 -6.03 -6.08 8.07
C CYS A 191 -6.79 -6.27 9.39
N LYS A 192 -6.20 -7.05 10.32
CA LYS A 192 -6.80 -7.27 11.65
C LYS A 192 -6.94 -5.95 12.43
N ILE A 193 -5.87 -5.17 12.51
CA ILE A 193 -5.88 -3.86 13.20
C ILE A 193 -6.91 -2.92 12.56
N THR A 194 -7.04 -2.95 11.24
CA THR A 194 -8.05 -2.18 10.50
C THR A 194 -9.47 -2.63 10.86
N GLY A 195 -9.71 -3.93 10.94
CA GLY A 195 -11.00 -4.50 11.35
C GLY A 195 -11.39 -4.13 12.77
N ASP A 196 -10.44 -4.21 13.71
CA ASP A 196 -10.68 -3.81 15.11
C ASP A 196 -11.03 -2.31 15.22
N ALA A 197 -10.41 -1.47 14.38
CA ALA A 197 -10.77 -0.04 14.31
C ALA A 197 -12.15 0.17 13.71
N PHE A 198 -12.53 -0.60 12.68
CA PHE A 198 -13.87 -0.53 12.11
C PHE A 198 -14.95 -0.95 13.12
N ASP A 199 -14.71 -2.00 13.90
CA ASP A 199 -15.60 -2.44 14.99
C ASP A 199 -15.83 -1.34 16.04
N ARG A 200 -14.76 -0.61 16.35
CA ARG A 200 -14.84 0.57 17.23
C ARG A 200 -15.68 1.71 16.61
N VAL A 201 -15.51 1.96 15.31
CA VAL A 201 -16.29 2.96 14.55
C VAL A 201 -17.77 2.63 14.55
N LEU A 202 -18.17 1.38 14.35
CA LEU A 202 -19.57 0.94 14.37
C LEU A 202 -20.29 1.29 15.67
N ARG A 203 -19.57 1.23 16.80
CA ARG A 203 -20.11 1.56 18.14
C ARG A 203 -20.09 3.05 18.46
N PHE A 204 -19.25 3.82 17.76
CA PHE A 204 -19.07 5.24 18.03
C PHE A 204 -20.02 6.13 17.20
N VAL A 205 -20.26 5.76 15.94
CA VAL A 205 -20.99 6.58 14.98
C VAL A 205 -22.47 6.74 15.38
N LYS A 206 -22.90 8.00 15.42
CA LYS A 206 -24.29 8.41 15.63
C LYS A 206 -24.53 9.79 15.04
N PRO A 207 -25.80 10.22 14.84
CA PRO A 207 -26.09 11.58 14.39
C PRO A 207 -25.46 12.64 15.29
N GLY A 208 -24.80 13.63 14.68
CA GLY A 208 -24.16 14.76 15.36
C GLY A 208 -22.67 14.61 15.62
N VAL A 209 -22.06 13.41 15.46
CA VAL A 209 -20.60 13.26 15.49
C VAL A 209 -19.98 13.92 14.27
N LYS A 210 -18.73 14.34 14.39
CA LYS A 210 -17.98 14.92 13.29
C LYS A 210 -17.04 13.88 12.68
N GLU A 211 -16.75 13.99 11.38
CA GLU A 211 -15.89 13.08 10.66
C GLU A 211 -14.51 12.95 11.32
N TYR A 212 -13.89 14.04 11.78
CA TYR A 212 -12.59 13.99 12.47
C TYR A 212 -12.67 13.36 13.88
N GLU A 213 -13.84 13.33 14.54
CA GLU A 213 -13.99 12.61 15.80
C GLU A 213 -13.94 11.09 15.55
N ILE A 214 -14.48 10.64 14.41
CA ILE A 214 -14.37 9.26 13.97
C ILE A 214 -12.91 8.92 13.61
N GLU A 215 -12.20 9.83 12.92
CA GLU A 215 -10.78 9.67 12.62
C GLU A 215 -9.94 9.48 13.90
N ALA A 216 -10.28 10.23 14.96
CA ALA A 216 -9.61 10.09 16.25
C ALA A 216 -9.82 8.69 16.88
N GLU A 217 -11.00 8.08 16.73
CA GLU A 217 -11.26 6.71 17.19
C GLU A 217 -10.47 5.68 16.38
N ILE A 218 -10.35 5.87 15.05
CA ILE A 218 -9.58 5.00 14.16
C ILE A 218 -8.10 5.04 14.54
N ILE A 219 -7.49 6.24 14.60
CA ILE A 219 -6.06 6.38 14.88
C ILE A 219 -5.72 5.91 16.30
N HIS A 220 -6.62 6.09 17.27
CA HIS A 220 -6.46 5.54 18.61
C HIS A 220 -6.25 4.02 18.55
N GLU A 221 -7.10 3.30 17.82
CA GLU A 221 -7.03 1.84 17.74
C GLU A 221 -5.76 1.39 17.02
N PHE A 222 -5.37 2.06 15.93
CA PHE A 222 -4.14 1.77 15.21
C PHE A 222 -2.91 1.88 16.11
N ILE A 223 -2.75 3.00 16.81
CA ILE A 223 -1.59 3.24 17.68
C ILE A 223 -1.59 2.29 18.86
N ARG A 224 -2.74 2.00 19.46
CA ARG A 224 -2.88 1.06 20.58
C ARG A 224 -2.39 -0.34 20.24
N GLN A 225 -2.56 -0.77 18.99
CA GLN A 225 -2.14 -2.09 18.52
C GLN A 225 -0.74 -2.11 17.88
N GLY A 226 0.02 -1.02 17.93
CA GLY A 226 1.39 -0.96 17.46
C GLY A 226 1.53 -0.72 15.95
N ALA A 227 0.46 -0.32 15.26
CA ALA A 227 0.56 0.22 13.90
C ALA A 227 1.33 1.54 13.90
N THR A 228 1.94 1.88 12.79
CA THR A 228 2.65 3.16 12.60
C THR A 228 1.65 4.31 12.56
N GLY A 229 0.50 4.08 11.96
CA GLY A 229 -0.60 5.01 11.74
C GLY A 229 -1.48 4.56 10.59
N HIS A 230 -2.08 5.52 9.91
CA HIS A 230 -2.81 5.27 8.67
C HIS A 230 -1.86 4.85 7.54
N ALA A 231 -2.28 3.89 6.73
CA ALA A 231 -1.58 3.47 5.51
C ALA A 231 -1.58 4.59 4.45
N TYR A 232 -2.63 5.41 4.44
CA TYR A 232 -2.87 6.56 3.56
C TYR A 232 -3.78 7.57 4.27
N PRO A 233 -3.92 8.83 3.79
CA PRO A 233 -4.86 9.79 4.35
C PRO A 233 -6.28 9.21 4.37
N PRO A 234 -6.93 9.09 5.54
CA PRO A 234 -8.22 8.43 5.65
C PRO A 234 -9.34 9.26 5.02
N ILE A 235 -10.30 8.58 4.42
CA ILE A 235 -11.53 9.16 3.88
C ILE A 235 -12.66 8.80 4.82
N ILE A 236 -13.34 9.84 5.35
CA ILE A 236 -14.53 9.71 6.19
C ILE A 236 -15.58 10.66 5.62
N ALA A 237 -16.29 10.18 4.60
CA ALA A 237 -17.11 11.02 3.74
C ALA A 237 -18.61 10.83 4.04
N SER A 238 -19.21 11.76 4.80
CA SER A 238 -20.63 11.71 5.13
C SER A 238 -21.51 12.36 4.05
N GLY A 239 -22.64 11.75 3.75
CA GLY A 239 -23.63 12.24 2.80
C GLY A 239 -23.07 12.50 1.40
N ALA A 240 -23.26 13.68 0.85
CA ALA A 240 -22.83 14.05 -0.51
C ALA A 240 -21.30 13.99 -0.70
N ASN A 241 -20.51 14.10 0.36
CA ASN A 241 -19.05 14.00 0.30
C ASN A 241 -18.58 12.62 -0.18
N ALA A 242 -19.39 11.58 0.02
CA ALA A 242 -19.12 10.23 -0.49
C ALA A 242 -18.99 10.15 -2.03
N ASN A 243 -19.36 11.22 -2.75
CA ASN A 243 -19.16 11.33 -4.20
C ASN A 243 -17.81 11.95 -4.60
N ILE A 244 -16.96 12.29 -3.62
CA ILE A 244 -15.61 12.81 -3.81
C ILE A 244 -14.62 11.68 -3.48
N LEU A 245 -14.00 11.07 -4.49
CA LEU A 245 -13.22 9.84 -4.30
C LEU A 245 -12.05 9.97 -3.31
N HIS A 246 -11.39 11.13 -3.27
CA HIS A 246 -10.30 11.42 -2.33
C HIS A 246 -10.69 12.59 -1.41
N TYR A 247 -11.79 12.41 -0.66
CA TYR A 247 -12.24 13.36 0.33
C TYR A 247 -11.42 13.22 1.62
N ASN A 248 -10.53 14.17 1.88
CA ASN A 248 -9.61 14.14 3.04
C ASN A 248 -9.87 15.27 4.06
N ASP A 249 -10.87 16.10 3.85
CA ASP A 249 -11.15 17.23 4.76
C ASP A 249 -11.67 16.75 6.11
N ASN A 250 -12.46 15.67 6.13
CA ASN A 250 -13.00 15.01 7.32
C ASN A 250 -13.56 16.00 8.36
N ASN A 251 -14.27 17.05 7.94
CA ASN A 251 -14.63 18.17 8.81
C ASN A 251 -16.13 18.40 9.00
N GLN A 252 -16.97 17.58 8.37
CA GLN A 252 -18.43 17.76 8.41
C GLN A 252 -19.06 17.04 9.60
N VAL A 253 -20.28 17.49 9.94
CA VAL A 253 -21.15 16.81 10.92
C VAL A 253 -21.92 15.70 10.22
N CYS A 254 -21.85 14.50 10.72
CA CYS A 254 -22.62 13.35 10.24
C CYS A 254 -24.10 13.52 10.61
N LYS A 255 -24.98 13.63 9.63
CA LYS A 255 -26.41 13.88 9.84
C LYS A 255 -27.19 12.58 9.83
N GLY A 256 -28.25 12.55 10.64
CA GLY A 256 -29.20 11.43 10.56
C GLY A 256 -29.80 11.30 9.16
N GLY A 257 -29.84 10.08 8.64
CA GLY A 257 -30.29 9.79 7.28
C GLY A 257 -29.15 9.75 6.23
N ASP A 258 -27.96 10.27 6.52
CA ASP A 258 -26.80 10.15 5.65
C ASP A 258 -26.17 8.75 5.74
N VAL A 259 -25.44 8.37 4.70
CA VAL A 259 -24.46 7.28 4.71
C VAL A 259 -23.07 7.89 4.84
N ILE A 260 -22.19 7.27 5.61
CA ILE A 260 -20.76 7.58 5.61
C ILE A 260 -20.04 6.52 4.78
N LEU A 261 -19.27 6.96 3.80
CA LEU A 261 -18.31 6.14 3.10
C LEU A 261 -16.96 6.30 3.81
N PHE A 262 -16.44 5.19 4.29
CA PHE A 262 -15.10 5.08 4.84
C PHE A 262 -14.14 4.45 3.84
N ASP A 263 -12.92 4.97 3.86
CA ASP A 263 -11.78 4.36 3.21
C ASP A 263 -10.55 4.66 4.08
N PHE A 264 -10.13 3.68 4.88
CA PHE A 264 -9.03 3.81 5.81
C PHE A 264 -8.43 2.44 6.13
N ALA A 265 -7.14 2.41 6.36
CA ALA A 265 -6.49 1.20 6.84
C ALA A 265 -5.23 1.49 7.66
N ALA A 266 -4.78 0.49 8.40
CA ALA A 266 -3.57 0.53 9.21
C ALA A 266 -2.33 0.20 8.38
N GLU A 267 -1.20 0.87 8.72
CA GLU A 267 0.12 0.45 8.34
C GLU A 267 0.77 -0.29 9.51
N TYR A 268 1.14 -1.55 9.31
CA TYR A 268 1.86 -2.34 10.29
C TYR A 268 3.18 -2.86 9.72
N ALA A 269 4.29 -2.55 10.38
CA ALA A 269 5.62 -2.98 9.96
C ALA A 269 5.95 -2.61 8.49
N ASN A 270 5.57 -1.41 8.06
CA ASN A 270 5.64 -0.89 6.69
C ASN A 270 4.71 -1.56 5.67
N TYR A 271 3.97 -2.62 6.03
CA TYR A 271 2.96 -3.23 5.17
C TYR A 271 1.59 -2.61 5.41
N ASN A 272 0.85 -2.41 4.33
CA ASN A 272 -0.43 -1.73 4.33
C ASN A 272 -1.59 -2.72 4.22
N ALA A 273 -2.73 -2.35 4.78
CA ALA A 273 -4.05 -2.86 4.44
C ALA A 273 -4.82 -1.78 3.66
N ASP A 274 -5.97 -2.14 3.09
CA ASP A 274 -6.88 -1.24 2.39
C ASP A 274 -8.33 -1.66 2.61
N LEU A 275 -9.17 -0.76 3.13
CA LEU A 275 -10.54 -1.08 3.50
C LEU A 275 -11.50 0.05 3.17
N SER A 276 -12.52 -0.23 2.36
CA SER A 276 -13.69 0.64 2.27
C SER A 276 -14.94 -0.01 2.83
N ARG A 277 -15.70 0.76 3.57
CA ARG A 277 -17.05 0.40 4.09
C ARG A 277 -17.98 1.61 4.00
N SER A 278 -19.25 1.32 3.87
CA SER A 278 -20.29 2.36 3.94
C SER A 278 -21.29 1.99 5.01
N ILE A 279 -21.60 2.92 5.94
CA ILE A 279 -22.52 2.66 7.04
C ILE A 279 -23.58 3.78 7.16
N PRO A 280 -24.79 3.49 7.66
CA PRO A 280 -25.83 4.50 7.90
C PRO A 280 -25.56 5.25 9.19
N VAL A 281 -25.51 6.59 9.18
CA VAL A 281 -25.28 7.41 10.38
C VAL A 281 -26.29 7.12 11.50
N SER A 282 -27.54 6.82 11.14
CA SER A 282 -28.62 6.53 12.08
C SER A 282 -28.73 5.06 12.49
N GLY A 283 -27.73 4.21 12.15
CA GLY A 283 -27.73 2.79 12.47
C GLY A 283 -28.65 1.93 11.57
N ARG A 284 -29.38 2.53 10.64
CA ARG A 284 -30.21 1.79 9.66
C ARG A 284 -30.23 2.49 8.33
N PHE A 285 -30.07 1.71 7.25
CA PHE A 285 -30.19 2.18 5.88
C PHE A 285 -31.66 2.48 5.53
N THR A 286 -31.88 3.53 4.74
CA THR A 286 -33.15 3.67 4.02
C THR A 286 -33.29 2.57 2.96
N LYS A 287 -34.51 2.36 2.44
CA LYS A 287 -34.73 1.37 1.38
C LYS A 287 -33.81 1.62 0.18
N ARG A 288 -33.70 2.87 -0.28
CA ARG A 288 -32.87 3.24 -1.43
C ARG A 288 -31.37 3.01 -1.15
N GLN A 289 -30.88 3.41 0.00
CA GLN A 289 -29.49 3.19 0.40
C GLN A 289 -29.16 1.69 0.42
N LYS A 290 -30.06 0.86 0.96
CA LYS A 290 -29.88 -0.60 1.03
C LYS A 290 -29.94 -1.26 -0.35
N GLU A 291 -30.78 -0.77 -1.28
CA GLU A 291 -30.81 -1.22 -2.67
C GLU A 291 -29.45 -0.97 -3.35
N VAL A 292 -28.88 0.25 -3.22
CA VAL A 292 -27.59 0.60 -3.78
C VAL A 292 -26.45 -0.19 -3.11
N TYR A 293 -26.50 -0.32 -1.77
CA TYR A 293 -25.52 -1.11 -1.01
C TYR A 293 -25.46 -2.55 -1.50
N ASN A 294 -26.62 -3.20 -1.61
CA ASN A 294 -26.71 -4.59 -2.04
C ASN A 294 -26.28 -4.78 -3.51
N ALA A 295 -26.47 -3.77 -4.36
CA ALA A 295 -25.95 -3.80 -5.73
C ALA A 295 -24.42 -3.78 -5.74
N VAL A 296 -23.77 -2.91 -4.94
CA VAL A 296 -22.31 -2.88 -4.78
C VAL A 296 -21.80 -4.19 -4.19
N LEU A 297 -22.46 -4.71 -3.16
CA LEU A 297 -22.10 -5.99 -2.52
C LEU A 297 -22.20 -7.16 -3.50
N TYR A 298 -23.19 -7.16 -4.37
CA TYR A 298 -23.30 -8.17 -5.43
C TYR A 298 -22.10 -8.09 -6.38
N VAL A 299 -21.76 -6.89 -6.86
CA VAL A 299 -20.59 -6.68 -7.73
C VAL A 299 -19.32 -7.10 -7.02
N PHE A 300 -19.14 -6.76 -5.74
CA PHE A 300 -17.99 -7.16 -4.92
C PHE A 300 -17.84 -8.69 -4.87
N LYS A 301 -18.92 -9.41 -4.58
CA LYS A 301 -18.91 -10.89 -4.51
C LYS A 301 -18.51 -11.52 -5.84
N GLN A 302 -19.02 -10.98 -6.96
CA GLN A 302 -18.69 -11.47 -8.31
C GLN A 302 -17.25 -11.11 -8.69
N ALA A 303 -16.83 -9.88 -8.45
CA ALA A 303 -15.46 -9.41 -8.72
C ALA A 303 -14.44 -10.22 -7.93
N ARG A 304 -14.65 -10.42 -6.62
CA ARG A 304 -13.81 -11.25 -5.78
C ARG A 304 -13.66 -12.68 -6.32
N ALA A 305 -14.75 -13.30 -6.77
CA ALA A 305 -14.71 -14.66 -7.31
C ALA A 305 -13.81 -14.80 -8.55
N MET A 306 -13.60 -13.72 -9.29
CA MET A 306 -12.72 -13.66 -10.47
C MET A 306 -11.24 -13.37 -10.14
N LEU A 307 -10.91 -12.99 -8.91
CA LEU A 307 -9.53 -12.75 -8.46
C LEU A 307 -8.84 -14.09 -8.17
N VAL A 308 -8.48 -14.82 -9.24
CA VAL A 308 -7.83 -16.13 -9.18
C VAL A 308 -6.60 -16.18 -10.08
N GLN A 309 -5.75 -17.18 -9.87
CA GLN A 309 -4.55 -17.37 -10.70
C GLN A 309 -4.92 -17.54 -12.18
N GLY A 310 -4.21 -16.80 -13.05
CA GLY A 310 -4.41 -16.85 -14.50
C GLY A 310 -5.34 -15.78 -15.04
N THR A 311 -6.12 -15.11 -14.20
CA THR A 311 -7.01 -14.00 -14.64
C THR A 311 -6.18 -12.86 -15.19
N VAL A 312 -6.60 -12.32 -16.34
CA VAL A 312 -5.97 -11.18 -17.01
C VAL A 312 -6.65 -9.87 -16.58
N TRP A 313 -5.86 -8.87 -16.25
CA TRP A 313 -6.35 -7.61 -15.66
C TRP A 313 -7.47 -6.93 -16.46
N ASN A 314 -7.28 -6.77 -17.78
CA ASN A 314 -8.27 -6.07 -18.61
C ASN A 314 -9.57 -6.86 -18.75
N GLU A 315 -9.47 -8.19 -18.91
CA GLU A 315 -10.66 -9.08 -18.99
C GLU A 315 -11.46 -9.04 -17.71
N TYR A 316 -10.78 -9.06 -16.55
CA TYR A 316 -11.38 -8.89 -15.24
C TYR A 316 -12.13 -7.56 -15.12
N GLN A 317 -11.48 -6.44 -15.46
CA GLN A 317 -12.09 -5.12 -15.36
C GLN A 317 -13.28 -4.96 -16.31
N ASP A 318 -13.21 -5.53 -17.52
CA ASP A 318 -14.29 -5.48 -18.50
C ASP A 318 -15.50 -6.30 -18.03
N GLU A 319 -15.27 -7.47 -17.42
CA GLU A 319 -16.35 -8.29 -16.90
C GLU A 319 -17.04 -7.66 -15.68
N VAL A 320 -16.26 -7.09 -14.74
CA VAL A 320 -16.82 -6.29 -13.65
C VAL A 320 -17.65 -5.12 -14.18
N GLY A 321 -17.19 -4.47 -15.24
CA GLY A 321 -17.93 -3.39 -15.90
C GLY A 321 -19.31 -3.82 -16.45
N LYS A 322 -19.42 -5.04 -16.99
CA LYS A 322 -20.70 -5.60 -17.44
C LYS A 322 -21.65 -5.86 -16.26
N ILE A 323 -21.12 -6.53 -15.22
CA ILE A 323 -21.89 -6.82 -13.99
C ILE A 323 -22.37 -5.53 -13.35
N MET A 324 -21.51 -4.51 -13.27
CA MET A 324 -21.87 -3.18 -12.77
C MET A 324 -22.96 -2.53 -13.62
N SER A 325 -22.88 -2.63 -14.94
CA SER A 325 -23.91 -2.10 -15.86
C SER A 325 -25.27 -2.72 -15.59
N ASP A 326 -25.33 -4.04 -15.37
CA ASP A 326 -26.56 -4.76 -15.06
C ASP A 326 -27.17 -4.30 -13.73
N GLN A 327 -26.34 -4.09 -12.69
CA GLN A 327 -26.81 -3.56 -11.42
C GLN A 327 -27.33 -2.11 -11.55
N LEU A 328 -26.66 -1.27 -12.33
CA LEU A 328 -27.10 0.11 -12.57
C LEU A 328 -28.41 0.18 -13.37
N ILE A 329 -28.68 -0.77 -14.27
CA ILE A 329 -29.97 -0.90 -14.96
C ILE A 329 -31.07 -1.30 -13.93
N GLN A 330 -30.80 -2.27 -13.07
CA GLN A 330 -31.76 -2.70 -12.03
C GLN A 330 -32.09 -1.56 -11.05
N LEU A 331 -31.13 -0.70 -10.72
CA LEU A 331 -31.31 0.47 -9.88
C LEU A 331 -32.02 1.64 -10.59
N GLY A 332 -32.34 1.51 -11.90
CA GLY A 332 -32.95 2.56 -12.71
C GLY A 332 -32.01 3.71 -13.06
N LEU A 333 -30.70 3.54 -12.90
CA LEU A 333 -29.67 4.56 -13.18
C LEU A 333 -29.20 4.55 -14.63
N LEU A 334 -29.31 3.43 -15.33
CA LEU A 334 -29.01 3.27 -16.75
C LEU A 334 -30.18 2.63 -17.49
N SER A 335 -30.32 2.98 -18.76
CA SER A 335 -31.24 2.32 -19.69
C SER A 335 -30.55 1.13 -20.35
N LYS A 336 -31.21 -0.02 -20.42
CA LYS A 336 -30.71 -1.20 -21.15
C LYS A 336 -30.41 -0.88 -22.62
N VAL A 337 -31.30 -0.12 -23.27
CA VAL A 337 -31.15 0.25 -24.68
C VAL A 337 -29.90 1.13 -24.90
N ASP A 338 -29.61 2.05 -23.97
CA ASP A 338 -28.43 2.92 -24.07
C ASP A 338 -27.15 2.13 -23.85
N VAL A 339 -27.15 1.16 -22.91
CA VAL A 339 -26.00 0.27 -22.66
C VAL A 339 -25.73 -0.61 -23.89
N GLU A 340 -26.76 -1.14 -24.56
CA GLU A 340 -26.60 -1.93 -25.79
C GLU A 340 -26.02 -1.11 -26.96
N ARG A 341 -26.28 0.20 -26.99
CA ARG A 341 -25.82 1.15 -28.04
C ARG A 341 -24.56 1.91 -27.68
N GLN A 342 -24.03 1.75 -26.48
CA GLN A 342 -22.87 2.52 -25.99
C GLN A 342 -21.62 2.28 -26.81
N HIS A 343 -20.75 3.28 -26.87
CA HIS A 343 -19.44 3.13 -27.49
C HIS A 343 -18.51 2.29 -26.55
N PRO A 344 -17.88 1.21 -27.02
CA PRO A 344 -17.08 0.31 -26.19
C PRO A 344 -15.98 1.01 -25.38
N ALA A 345 -15.33 2.03 -25.94
CA ALA A 345 -14.29 2.80 -25.27
C ALA A 345 -14.82 3.82 -24.23
N ARG A 346 -16.15 4.01 -24.12
CA ARG A 346 -16.80 4.94 -23.21
C ARG A 346 -18.02 4.28 -22.57
N PRO A 347 -17.81 3.25 -21.76
CA PRO A 347 -18.92 2.52 -21.16
C PRO A 347 -19.68 3.42 -20.17
N LEU A 348 -21.02 3.36 -20.23
CA LEU A 348 -21.91 4.25 -19.47
C LEU A 348 -21.84 4.03 -17.95
N TYR A 349 -21.48 2.81 -17.50
CA TYR A 349 -21.31 2.54 -16.08
C TYR A 349 -20.29 3.45 -15.42
N LYS A 350 -19.29 3.95 -16.17
CA LYS A 350 -18.26 4.87 -15.66
C LYS A 350 -18.80 6.21 -15.16
N LYS A 351 -20.05 6.56 -15.47
CA LYS A 351 -20.72 7.70 -14.83
C LYS A 351 -20.87 7.50 -13.32
N TYR A 352 -21.12 6.27 -12.90
CA TYR A 352 -21.41 5.91 -11.52
C TYR A 352 -20.31 5.07 -10.84
N PHE A 353 -19.41 4.47 -11.62
CA PHE A 353 -18.25 3.71 -11.16
C PHE A 353 -17.04 4.07 -12.05
N MET A 354 -16.33 5.14 -11.69
CA MET A 354 -15.34 5.79 -12.53
C MET A 354 -13.90 5.30 -12.31
N HIS A 355 -13.62 4.58 -11.21
CA HIS A 355 -12.29 4.07 -10.88
C HIS A 355 -12.10 2.60 -11.27
N GLY A 356 -10.93 2.03 -10.98
CA GLY A 356 -10.64 0.61 -11.16
C GLY A 356 -11.27 -0.23 -10.05
N THR A 357 -11.40 -1.53 -10.30
CA THR A 357 -11.96 -2.48 -9.30
C THR A 357 -10.90 -2.99 -8.34
N SER A 358 -9.61 -2.91 -8.71
CA SER A 358 -8.52 -3.51 -7.95
C SER A 358 -7.20 -2.80 -8.21
N HIS A 359 -6.27 -2.94 -7.27
CA HIS A 359 -4.84 -2.66 -7.45
C HIS A 359 -4.02 -3.62 -6.59
N HIS A 360 -2.72 -3.74 -6.85
CA HIS A 360 -1.82 -4.48 -5.98
C HIS A 360 -1.57 -3.71 -4.69
N LEU A 361 -1.41 -4.46 -3.60
CA LEU A 361 -1.19 -3.96 -2.24
C LEU A 361 0.05 -4.61 -1.63
N GLY A 362 0.77 -3.90 -0.77
CA GLY A 362 1.93 -4.42 -0.05
C GLY A 362 2.64 -3.37 0.79
N LEU A 363 3.94 -3.15 0.53
CA LEU A 363 4.74 -2.07 1.14
C LEU A 363 4.29 -0.69 0.67
N ASP A 364 3.71 -0.60 -0.50
CA ASP A 364 2.98 0.57 -0.96
C ASP A 364 1.49 0.20 -1.04
N VAL A 365 0.59 1.14 -0.74
CA VAL A 365 -0.86 0.93 -0.89
C VAL A 365 -1.20 0.63 -2.36
N HIS A 366 -0.74 1.47 -3.28
CA HIS A 366 -0.74 1.17 -4.70
C HIS A 366 0.61 0.52 -5.07
N ASP A 367 0.73 -0.79 -4.78
CA ASP A 367 2.00 -1.50 -4.92
C ASP A 367 2.33 -1.80 -6.40
N PHE A 368 3.60 -2.03 -6.62
CA PHE A 368 4.18 -2.20 -7.94
C PHE A 368 3.86 -3.57 -8.52
N ALA A 369 3.16 -3.61 -9.68
CA ALA A 369 3.05 -4.83 -10.49
C ALA A 369 2.72 -4.50 -11.96
N SER A 370 2.93 -5.46 -12.84
CA SER A 370 2.60 -5.31 -14.25
C SER A 370 1.12 -5.63 -14.51
N ARG A 371 0.35 -4.69 -15.04
CA ARG A 371 -1.04 -4.90 -15.47
C ARG A 371 -1.17 -5.77 -16.73
N TYR A 372 -0.05 -6.12 -17.36
CA TYR A 372 -0.01 -6.95 -18.58
C TYR A 372 0.30 -8.42 -18.29
N ARG A 373 0.48 -8.80 -17.02
CA ARG A 373 0.66 -10.19 -16.61
C ARG A 373 -0.61 -10.72 -15.96
N PRO A 374 -0.93 -12.00 -16.19
CA PRO A 374 -1.99 -12.66 -15.44
C PRO A 374 -1.70 -12.64 -13.93
N PHE A 375 -2.74 -12.70 -13.11
CA PHE A 375 -2.60 -12.82 -11.67
C PHE A 375 -1.90 -14.13 -11.30
N GLU A 376 -1.05 -14.09 -10.29
CA GLU A 376 -0.26 -15.22 -9.81
C GLU A 376 -0.54 -15.50 -8.33
N ALA A 377 -0.40 -16.77 -7.93
CA ALA A 377 -0.43 -17.11 -6.50
C ALA A 377 0.63 -16.32 -5.72
N GLY A 378 0.22 -15.72 -4.60
CA GLY A 378 1.01 -14.77 -3.80
C GLY A 378 0.76 -13.32 -4.15
N ASN A 379 -0.02 -12.98 -5.19
CA ASN A 379 -0.49 -11.61 -5.36
C ASN A 379 -1.51 -11.28 -4.27
N ILE A 380 -1.46 -10.05 -3.75
CA ILE A 380 -2.52 -9.45 -2.94
C ILE A 380 -3.06 -8.26 -3.71
N LEU A 381 -4.37 -8.24 -3.89
CA LEU A 381 -5.10 -7.24 -4.66
C LEU A 381 -6.26 -6.73 -3.83
N THR A 382 -6.59 -5.45 -3.95
CA THR A 382 -7.86 -4.93 -3.46
C THR A 382 -9.02 -5.47 -4.32
N CYS A 383 -10.23 -5.46 -3.77
CA CYS A 383 -11.47 -5.62 -4.51
C CYS A 383 -12.41 -4.53 -4.02
N GLU A 384 -12.59 -3.45 -4.81
CA GLU A 384 -13.13 -2.17 -4.36
C GLU A 384 -14.24 -1.57 -5.26
N PRO A 385 -15.26 -2.32 -5.68
CA PRO A 385 -16.33 -1.71 -6.47
C PRO A 385 -17.12 -0.69 -5.67
N GLY A 386 -17.60 0.37 -6.36
CA GLY A 386 -18.42 1.40 -5.77
C GLY A 386 -19.46 1.95 -6.74
N ILE A 387 -20.54 2.54 -6.19
CA ILE A 387 -21.56 3.28 -6.93
C ILE A 387 -21.71 4.66 -6.31
N TYR A 388 -21.58 5.70 -7.12
CA TYR A 388 -21.61 7.10 -6.71
C TYR A 388 -22.72 7.83 -7.46
N ILE A 389 -23.78 8.22 -6.74
CA ILE A 389 -24.98 8.86 -7.30
C ILE A 389 -25.02 10.31 -6.80
N LYS A 390 -24.40 11.20 -7.56
CA LYS A 390 -24.26 12.61 -7.19
C LYS A 390 -25.63 13.27 -7.00
N GLU A 391 -26.60 12.91 -7.83
CA GLU A 391 -27.96 13.45 -7.79
C GLU A 391 -28.72 13.06 -6.50
N GLU A 392 -28.35 11.94 -5.87
CA GLU A 392 -28.92 11.46 -4.61
C GLU A 392 -28.05 11.79 -3.40
N GLY A 393 -26.86 12.38 -3.60
CA GLY A 393 -25.88 12.61 -2.52
C GLY A 393 -25.43 11.31 -1.85
N LEU A 394 -25.37 10.20 -2.60
CA LEU A 394 -25.11 8.86 -2.09
C LEU A 394 -23.91 8.24 -2.80
N GLY A 395 -22.92 7.80 -2.03
CA GLY A 395 -21.78 7.00 -2.48
C GLY A 395 -21.63 5.75 -1.60
N ILE A 396 -21.46 4.61 -2.23
CA ILE A 396 -21.21 3.32 -1.57
C ILE A 396 -19.97 2.69 -2.21
N ARG A 397 -18.97 2.34 -1.40
CA ARG A 397 -17.83 1.50 -1.77
C ARG A 397 -17.64 0.41 -0.75
N LEU A 398 -17.34 -0.78 -1.22
CA LEU A 398 -17.02 -1.95 -0.41
C LEU A 398 -15.72 -2.53 -0.90
N GLU A 399 -14.77 -2.74 0.00
CA GLU A 399 -13.41 -3.15 -0.33
C GLU A 399 -12.82 -4.09 0.70
N ASN A 400 -12.14 -5.11 0.22
CA ASN A 400 -11.29 -6.00 1.00
C ASN A 400 -9.99 -6.31 0.26
N ASP A 401 -8.98 -6.75 1.01
CA ASP A 401 -7.71 -7.27 0.51
C ASP A 401 -7.81 -8.76 0.21
N ILE A 402 -7.52 -9.15 -1.02
CA ILE A 402 -7.69 -10.51 -1.51
C ILE A 402 -6.33 -11.11 -1.88
N LEU A 403 -5.97 -12.20 -1.19
CA LEU A 403 -4.78 -13.01 -1.50
C LEU A 403 -5.14 -14.06 -2.55
N ILE A 404 -4.43 -14.05 -3.67
CA ILE A 404 -4.55 -15.09 -4.70
C ILE A 404 -3.71 -16.31 -4.28
N THR A 405 -4.32 -17.49 -4.32
CA THR A 405 -3.68 -18.77 -4.02
C THR A 405 -3.72 -19.69 -5.23
N LYS A 406 -3.11 -20.86 -5.12
CA LYS A 406 -3.17 -21.88 -6.18
C LYS A 406 -4.57 -22.51 -6.30
N GLU A 407 -5.30 -22.56 -5.20
CA GLU A 407 -6.61 -23.19 -5.08
C GLU A 407 -7.78 -22.20 -5.29
N GLY A 408 -7.48 -20.90 -5.47
CA GLY A 408 -8.49 -19.86 -5.62
C GLY A 408 -8.01 -18.54 -4.99
N ASN A 409 -8.81 -17.98 -4.07
CA ASN A 409 -8.43 -16.78 -3.31
C ASN A 409 -8.84 -16.87 -1.83
N VAL A 410 -8.18 -16.04 -1.03
CA VAL A 410 -8.48 -15.86 0.39
C VAL A 410 -8.74 -14.37 0.65
N ASP A 411 -9.89 -14.06 1.17
CA ASP A 411 -10.23 -12.75 1.67
C ASP A 411 -9.55 -12.53 3.03
N LEU A 412 -8.59 -11.61 3.08
CA LEU A 412 -7.82 -11.33 4.30
C LEU A 412 -8.64 -10.56 5.35
N MET A 413 -9.78 -10.02 4.93
CA MET A 413 -10.69 -9.21 5.73
C MET A 413 -12.08 -9.88 5.91
N ALA A 414 -12.19 -11.18 5.66
CA ALA A 414 -13.46 -11.92 5.74
C ALA A 414 -14.16 -11.85 7.11
N SER A 415 -13.44 -11.50 8.17
CA SER A 415 -14.00 -11.31 9.52
C SER A 415 -14.56 -9.91 9.77
N ILE A 416 -14.34 -8.95 8.86
CA ILE A 416 -14.84 -7.59 9.00
C ILE A 416 -16.24 -7.52 8.42
N PRO A 417 -17.25 -7.03 9.18
CA PRO A 417 -18.63 -6.95 8.72
C PRO A 417 -18.78 -6.27 7.36
N ILE A 418 -19.55 -6.89 6.46
CA ILE A 418 -19.77 -6.39 5.10
C ILE A 418 -21.24 -6.52 4.64
N GLU A 419 -22.05 -7.38 5.27
CA GLU A 419 -23.47 -7.48 4.97
C GLU A 419 -24.22 -6.32 5.61
N ALA A 420 -25.18 -5.72 4.89
CA ALA A 420 -25.91 -4.53 5.37
C ALA A 420 -26.64 -4.81 6.68
N GLU A 421 -27.25 -5.97 6.82
CA GLU A 421 -27.98 -6.40 8.01
C GLU A 421 -27.06 -6.56 9.22
N GLU A 422 -25.88 -7.16 9.03
CA GLU A 422 -24.88 -7.34 10.09
C GLU A 422 -24.37 -5.99 10.62
N ILE A 423 -24.11 -5.03 9.71
CA ILE A 423 -23.73 -3.67 10.08
C ILE A 423 -24.85 -2.98 10.87
N GLU A 424 -26.11 -3.07 10.41
CA GLU A 424 -27.26 -2.51 11.11
C GLU A 424 -27.41 -3.10 12.53
N ASP A 425 -27.23 -4.41 12.67
CA ASP A 425 -27.33 -5.08 13.97
C ASP A 425 -26.22 -4.67 14.93
N LEU A 426 -24.96 -4.63 14.44
CA LEU A 426 -23.83 -4.19 15.26
C LEU A 426 -23.91 -2.73 15.70
N MET A 427 -24.45 -1.84 14.87
CA MET A 427 -24.64 -0.44 15.23
C MET A 427 -25.77 -0.22 16.26
N ASN A 428 -26.68 -1.19 16.42
CA ASN A 428 -27.83 -1.09 17.33
C ASN A 428 -27.73 -2.06 18.53
N SER A 429 -26.57 -2.74 18.71
CA SER A 429 -26.30 -3.70 19.79
C SER A 429 -25.86 -3.05 21.12
#